data_d56e6329b9a5080db332034c44b14532
#
_entry.id   d56e6329b9a5080db332034c44b14532
#
_cell.length_a   1.000
_cell.length_b   1.000
_cell.length_c   1.000
_cell.angle_alpha   90.00
_cell.angle_beta   90.00
_cell.angle_gamma   90.00
#
_symmetry.space_group_name_H-M   'P 1'
#
loop_
_entity.id
_entity.type
_entity.pdbx_description
1 polymer ?
#
loop_
_entity_poly.entity_id
_entity_poly.type
_entity_poly.pdbx_seq_one_letter_code
_entity_poly.pdbx_strand_id
1 'polypeptide(L)'
;AKMAEFAGYNMPIEFTGINEEHLAVRNNAGVFDVSHMGEVWVKGPKAEAFLQHITTNDVAALYDGKVQYTTMPNGKGGIVDDLLVYRIDAETYLLVINAANIDKDWNHIVEEGKKFGLEAGHGKQFYNASDEICQLAIQGPNAMKIVQKLCTEPVEDMEYYTFKKLKVAGVDAILSITGYTGAGGCEIYVANEDGEKLWKALWQEGSKEGLKNIG
;
A
#
# COMPACT_ATOMS: atom_id res chain seq x y z
N ALA A 1 6.58 22.87 -3.38
CA ALA A 1 6.40 22.12 -2.13
C ALA A 1 7.50 22.46 -1.12
N LYS A 2 7.17 22.38 0.15
CA LYS A 2 8.15 22.39 1.24
C LYS A 2 8.66 20.94 1.38
N MET A 3 9.97 20.78 1.20
CA MET A 3 10.61 19.46 1.23
C MET A 3 11.26 19.22 2.59
N ALA A 4 11.22 17.99 3.07
CA ALA A 4 11.93 17.54 4.26
C ALA A 4 12.36 16.06 4.12
N GLU A 5 13.39 15.70 4.88
CA GLU A 5 13.78 14.29 5.02
C GLU A 5 12.75 13.54 5.88
N PHE A 6 12.31 12.37 5.38
CA PHE A 6 11.44 11.45 6.10
C PHE A 6 11.82 10.01 5.72
N ALA A 7 12.21 9.20 6.69
CA ALA A 7 12.58 7.79 6.51
C ALA A 7 13.60 7.56 5.38
N GLY A 8 14.57 8.47 5.20
CA GLY A 8 15.58 8.40 4.14
C GLY A 8 15.17 9.02 2.80
N TYR A 9 13.92 9.47 2.66
CA TYR A 9 13.40 10.10 1.45
C TYR A 9 13.34 11.63 1.58
N ASN A 10 13.58 12.34 0.48
CA ASN A 10 13.33 13.78 0.40
C ASN A 10 11.88 14.01 -0.06
N MET A 11 10.98 14.15 0.90
CA MET A 11 9.54 14.19 0.66
C MET A 11 8.95 15.58 0.67
N PRO A 12 7.94 15.87 -0.16
CA PRO A 12 7.09 17.04 0.02
C PRO A 12 6.23 16.83 1.27
N ILE A 13 6.35 17.72 2.25
CA ILE A 13 5.56 17.69 3.49
C ILE A 13 4.46 18.76 3.49
N GLU A 14 4.43 19.61 2.47
CA GLU A 14 3.45 20.69 2.32
C GLU A 14 3.58 21.33 0.92
N PHE A 15 2.44 21.52 0.23
CA PHE A 15 2.36 22.20 -1.06
C PHE A 15 1.76 23.60 -0.94
N THR A 16 0.52 23.71 -0.47
CA THR A 16 -0.25 24.96 -0.37
C THR A 16 -0.53 25.37 1.07
N GLY A 17 -0.33 24.46 2.01
CA GLY A 17 -0.55 24.67 3.44
C GLY A 17 -1.34 23.56 4.08
N ILE A 18 -0.91 23.14 5.28
CA ILE A 18 -1.46 21.98 6.01
C ILE A 18 -2.99 22.04 6.11
N ASN A 19 -3.56 23.21 6.49
CA ASN A 19 -5.00 23.35 6.65
C ASN A 19 -5.76 23.25 5.33
N GLU A 20 -5.24 23.85 4.26
CA GLU A 20 -5.84 23.83 2.93
C GLU A 20 -5.82 22.42 2.37
N GLU A 21 -4.69 21.74 2.48
CA GLU A 21 -4.50 20.36 2.02
C GLU A 21 -5.38 19.39 2.81
N HIS A 22 -5.45 19.52 4.14
CA HIS A 22 -6.35 18.74 4.98
C HIS A 22 -7.81 18.91 4.53
N LEU A 23 -8.26 20.15 4.32
CA LEU A 23 -9.64 20.43 3.88
C LEU A 23 -9.91 19.91 2.46
N ALA A 24 -8.91 19.92 1.57
CA ALA A 24 -9.04 19.33 0.24
C ALA A 24 -9.34 17.83 0.31
N VAL A 25 -8.62 17.09 1.15
CA VAL A 25 -8.86 15.65 1.38
C VAL A 25 -10.23 15.43 2.04
N ARG A 26 -10.61 16.23 3.04
CA ARG A 26 -11.90 16.07 3.73
C ARG A 26 -13.12 16.34 2.84
N ASN A 27 -13.01 17.32 1.94
CA ASN A 27 -14.16 17.84 1.18
C ASN A 27 -14.18 17.42 -0.30
N ASN A 28 -13.05 16.95 -0.84
CA ASN A 28 -12.95 16.61 -2.26
C ASN A 28 -12.02 15.40 -2.49
N ALA A 29 -10.78 15.65 -2.93
CA ALA A 29 -9.78 14.62 -3.14
C ALA A 29 -8.36 15.20 -3.09
N GLY A 30 -7.44 14.40 -2.54
CA GLY A 30 -6.01 14.68 -2.54
C GLY A 30 -5.22 13.46 -3.03
N VAL A 31 -4.07 13.68 -3.65
CA VAL A 31 -3.11 12.67 -4.02
C VAL A 31 -1.83 12.82 -3.20
N PHE A 32 -1.40 11.73 -2.62
CA PHE A 32 -0.16 11.60 -1.84
C PHE A 32 0.78 10.63 -2.57
N ASP A 33 2.05 10.96 -2.62
CA ASP A 33 3.10 9.99 -2.91
C ASP A 33 3.50 9.32 -1.59
N VAL A 34 3.16 8.04 -1.47
CA VAL A 34 3.46 7.21 -0.29
C VAL A 34 4.41 6.06 -0.63
N SER A 35 5.18 6.21 -1.71
CA SER A 35 6.18 5.24 -2.17
C SER A 35 7.34 5.00 -1.19
N HIS A 36 7.36 5.71 -0.07
CA HIS A 36 8.28 5.47 1.04
C HIS A 36 7.89 4.25 1.90
N MET A 37 6.67 3.74 1.74
CA MET A 37 6.24 2.51 2.42
C MET A 37 7.05 1.31 1.94
N GLY A 38 7.01 0.22 2.69
CA GLY A 38 7.71 -1.00 2.32
C GLY A 38 6.75 -2.09 1.86
N GLU A 39 7.17 -2.86 0.84
CA GLU A 39 6.41 -3.96 0.27
C GLU A 39 7.22 -5.25 0.30
N VAL A 40 6.65 -6.28 0.91
CA VAL A 40 7.29 -7.60 1.01
C VAL A 40 6.37 -8.67 0.45
N TRP A 41 6.83 -9.36 -0.57
CA TRP A 41 6.16 -10.55 -1.08
C TRP A 41 6.46 -11.76 -0.20
N VAL A 42 5.41 -12.53 0.11
CA VAL A 42 5.49 -13.84 0.78
C VAL A 42 4.79 -14.88 -0.10
N LYS A 43 5.52 -15.90 -0.54
CA LYS A 43 5.05 -16.85 -1.56
C LYS A 43 5.32 -18.30 -1.18
N GLY A 44 4.47 -19.19 -1.70
CA GLY A 44 4.62 -20.65 -1.61
C GLY A 44 3.65 -21.30 -0.61
N PRO A 45 3.63 -22.64 -0.57
CA PRO A 45 2.61 -23.42 0.15
C PRO A 45 2.63 -23.25 1.67
N LYS A 46 3.66 -22.63 2.22
CA LYS A 46 3.76 -22.32 3.65
C LYS A 46 3.45 -20.86 4.00
N ALA A 47 3.10 -20.02 2.99
CA ALA A 47 2.93 -18.57 3.18
C ALA A 47 1.85 -18.27 4.23
N GLU A 48 0.65 -18.86 4.11
CA GLU A 48 -0.43 -18.67 5.07
C GLU A 48 -0.03 -19.09 6.48
N ALA A 49 0.52 -20.30 6.64
CA ALA A 49 0.93 -20.80 7.96
C ALA A 49 2.04 -19.94 8.60
N PHE A 50 2.94 -19.43 7.79
CA PHE A 50 3.98 -18.50 8.24
C PHE A 50 3.39 -17.16 8.70
N LEU A 51 2.51 -16.55 7.89
CA LEU A 51 1.86 -15.28 8.24
C LEU A 51 0.96 -15.43 9.48
N GLN A 52 0.25 -16.56 9.60
CA GLN A 52 -0.52 -16.90 10.81
C GLN A 52 0.37 -16.99 12.06
N HIS A 53 1.63 -17.39 11.90
CA HIS A 53 2.59 -17.46 13.02
C HIS A 53 3.12 -16.08 13.44
N ILE A 54 3.43 -15.20 12.48
CA ILE A 54 4.09 -13.91 12.77
C ILE A 54 3.12 -12.75 13.01
N THR A 55 1.81 -12.95 12.81
CA THR A 55 0.82 -11.89 12.99
C THR A 55 -0.24 -12.29 14.02
N THR A 56 -0.96 -11.29 14.54
CA THR A 56 -1.95 -11.48 15.61
C THR A 56 -3.35 -11.78 15.12
N ASN A 57 -3.70 -11.36 13.90
CA ASN A 57 -5.02 -11.62 13.32
C ASN A 57 -5.05 -12.95 12.54
N ASP A 58 -6.27 -13.47 12.33
CA ASP A 58 -6.49 -14.72 11.62
C ASP A 58 -6.32 -14.54 10.11
N VAL A 59 -5.14 -14.89 9.61
CA VAL A 59 -4.79 -14.83 8.18
C VAL A 59 -5.60 -15.84 7.36
N ALA A 60 -5.96 -16.99 7.96
CA ALA A 60 -6.76 -18.00 7.29
C ALA A 60 -8.20 -17.54 6.99
N ALA A 61 -8.69 -16.51 7.68
CA ALA A 61 -9.98 -15.88 7.39
C ALA A 61 -9.97 -14.97 6.14
N LEU A 62 -8.80 -14.67 5.57
CA LEU A 62 -8.71 -13.90 4.34
C LEU A 62 -9.16 -14.74 3.13
N TYR A 63 -9.83 -14.10 2.19
CA TYR A 63 -10.11 -14.60 0.85
C TYR A 63 -9.32 -13.80 -0.20
N ASP A 64 -9.18 -14.33 -1.41
CA ASP A 64 -8.43 -13.69 -2.49
C ASP A 64 -9.03 -12.31 -2.83
N GLY A 65 -8.19 -11.26 -2.79
CA GLY A 65 -8.63 -9.87 -2.93
C GLY A 65 -8.96 -9.16 -1.62
N LYS A 66 -8.79 -9.82 -0.45
CA LYS A 66 -9.00 -9.19 0.87
C LYS A 66 -7.70 -8.65 1.45
N VAL A 67 -7.84 -7.55 2.19
CA VAL A 67 -6.77 -6.93 2.98
C VAL A 67 -7.08 -7.10 4.47
N GLN A 68 -6.05 -7.30 5.29
CA GLN A 68 -6.16 -7.37 6.75
C GLN A 68 -5.12 -6.45 7.40
N TYR A 69 -5.57 -5.59 8.30
CA TYR A 69 -4.68 -4.88 9.22
C TYR A 69 -4.35 -5.80 10.41
N THR A 70 -3.08 -5.88 10.75
CA THR A 70 -2.60 -6.75 11.84
C THR A 70 -1.32 -6.21 12.47
N THR A 71 -0.82 -6.86 13.51
CA THR A 71 0.44 -6.53 14.15
C THR A 71 1.36 -7.74 14.18
N MET A 72 2.67 -7.50 14.15
CA MET A 72 3.70 -8.52 14.36
C MET A 72 4.18 -8.49 15.81
N PRO A 73 3.87 -9.50 16.64
CA PRO A 73 4.37 -9.59 18.01
C PRO A 73 5.84 -10.04 18.05
N ASN A 74 6.57 -9.62 19.08
CA ASN A 74 7.97 -10.01 19.30
C ASN A 74 8.16 -11.28 20.16
N GLY A 75 7.07 -11.98 20.49
CA GLY A 75 7.10 -13.16 21.37
C GLY A 75 7.40 -12.89 22.85
N LYS A 76 7.55 -11.61 23.27
CA LYS A 76 7.88 -11.19 24.63
C LYS A 76 6.89 -10.19 25.22
N GLY A 77 5.65 -10.15 24.66
CA GLY A 77 4.58 -9.25 25.10
C GLY A 77 4.62 -7.85 24.48
N GLY A 78 5.51 -7.60 23.52
CA GLY A 78 5.60 -6.37 22.75
C GLY A 78 5.29 -6.60 21.27
N ILE A 79 5.16 -5.50 20.53
CA ILE A 79 4.91 -5.47 19.10
C ILE A 79 6.20 -5.07 18.37
N VAL A 80 6.52 -5.76 17.28
CA VAL A 80 7.59 -5.36 16.35
C VAL A 80 7.10 -4.17 15.53
N ASP A 81 5.97 -4.36 14.83
CA ASP A 81 5.28 -3.32 14.06
C ASP A 81 3.85 -3.74 13.73
N ASP A 82 3.08 -2.83 13.14
CA ASP A 82 1.81 -3.10 12.49
C ASP A 82 1.97 -3.07 10.97
N LEU A 83 1.06 -3.75 10.25
CA LEU A 83 1.14 -3.90 8.80
C LEU A 83 -0.20 -4.24 8.18
N LEU A 84 -0.25 -4.15 6.85
CA LEU A 84 -1.33 -4.71 6.05
C LEU A 84 -0.89 -6.04 5.40
N VAL A 85 -1.78 -7.01 5.40
CA VAL A 85 -1.62 -8.30 4.70
C VAL A 85 -2.65 -8.38 3.59
N TYR A 86 -2.18 -8.48 2.35
CA TYR A 86 -2.98 -8.63 1.13
C TYR A 86 -2.95 -10.10 0.71
N ARG A 87 -4.08 -10.76 0.63
CA ARG A 87 -4.14 -12.11 0.05
C ARG A 87 -4.39 -12.02 -1.45
N ILE A 88 -3.36 -12.31 -2.23
CA ILE A 88 -3.43 -12.33 -3.70
C ILE A 88 -4.10 -13.63 -4.19
N ASP A 89 -3.64 -14.74 -3.65
CA ASP A 89 -4.17 -16.10 -3.80
C ASP A 89 -3.74 -16.95 -2.60
N ALA A 90 -4.06 -18.26 -2.63
CA ALA A 90 -3.80 -19.17 -1.51
C ALA A 90 -2.32 -19.28 -1.10
N GLU A 91 -1.39 -18.98 -2.01
CA GLU A 91 0.05 -19.14 -1.78
C GLU A 91 0.83 -17.83 -2.00
N THR A 92 0.14 -16.70 -2.25
CA THR A 92 0.79 -15.43 -2.57
C THR A 92 0.18 -14.30 -1.75
N TYR A 93 1.03 -13.62 -0.98
CA TYR A 93 0.66 -12.49 -0.15
C TYR A 93 1.61 -11.31 -0.39
N LEU A 94 1.06 -10.09 -0.27
CA LEU A 94 1.84 -8.86 -0.20
C LEU A 94 1.66 -8.28 1.20
N LEU A 95 2.76 -7.97 1.85
CA LEU A 95 2.80 -7.21 3.10
C LEU A 95 3.13 -5.76 2.78
N VAL A 96 2.38 -4.83 3.37
CA VAL A 96 2.72 -3.40 3.32
C VAL A 96 3.12 -2.98 4.73
N ILE A 97 4.37 -2.55 4.88
CA ILE A 97 5.04 -2.27 6.15
C ILE A 97 5.46 -0.80 6.24
N ASN A 98 5.70 -0.33 7.45
CA ASN A 98 5.97 1.08 7.72
C ASN A 98 7.37 1.51 7.29
N ALA A 99 7.47 2.68 6.65
CA ALA A 99 8.67 3.23 6.02
C ALA A 99 9.91 3.23 6.92
N ALA A 100 9.80 3.80 8.11
CA ALA A 100 10.93 3.91 9.05
C ALA A 100 11.38 2.57 9.65
N ASN A 101 10.57 1.52 9.46
CA ASN A 101 10.76 0.21 10.05
C ASN A 101 11.09 -0.88 9.01
N ILE A 102 11.23 -0.55 7.73
CA ILE A 102 11.43 -1.54 6.63
C ILE A 102 12.53 -2.55 6.98
N ASP A 103 13.71 -2.08 7.37
CA ASP A 103 14.83 -2.98 7.69
C ASP A 103 14.55 -3.83 8.93
N LYS A 104 13.95 -3.26 9.96
CA LYS A 104 13.58 -3.96 11.20
C LYS A 104 12.57 -5.07 10.91
N ASP A 105 11.54 -4.75 10.17
CA ASP A 105 10.45 -5.66 9.84
C ASP A 105 10.91 -6.76 8.89
N TRP A 106 11.67 -6.38 7.85
CA TRP A 106 12.30 -7.33 6.96
C TRP A 106 13.17 -8.35 7.70
N ASN A 107 14.05 -7.87 8.60
CA ASN A 107 14.91 -8.76 9.39
C ASN A 107 14.09 -9.69 10.28
N HIS A 108 13.02 -9.20 10.91
CA HIS A 108 12.11 -10.03 11.71
C HIS A 108 11.41 -11.11 10.86
N ILE A 109 10.86 -10.73 9.69
CA ILE A 109 10.22 -11.65 8.74
C ILE A 109 11.19 -12.75 8.31
N VAL A 110 12.42 -12.40 7.94
CA VAL A 110 13.44 -13.34 7.50
C VAL A 110 13.90 -14.26 8.63
N GLU A 111 14.10 -13.74 9.85
CA GLU A 111 14.49 -14.57 11.00
C GLU A 111 13.41 -15.58 11.38
N GLU A 112 12.17 -15.15 11.46
CA GLU A 112 11.05 -16.04 11.74
C GLU A 112 10.85 -17.06 10.62
N GLY A 113 11.01 -16.62 9.36
CA GLY A 113 10.89 -17.49 8.18
C GLY A 113 11.87 -18.64 8.14
N LYS A 114 13.09 -18.46 8.67
CA LYS A 114 14.07 -19.56 8.79
C LYS A 114 13.54 -20.73 9.62
N LYS A 115 12.72 -20.47 10.64
CA LYS A 115 12.08 -21.51 11.47
C LYS A 115 11.10 -22.37 10.67
N PHE A 116 10.56 -21.84 9.57
CA PHE A 116 9.69 -22.54 8.60
C PHE A 116 10.45 -23.17 7.44
N GLY A 117 11.78 -22.99 7.38
CA GLY A 117 12.62 -23.42 6.25
C GLY A 117 12.37 -22.59 4.98
N LEU A 118 12.00 -21.31 5.14
CA LEU A 118 11.77 -20.38 4.05
C LEU A 118 13.00 -19.52 3.81
N GLU A 119 13.25 -19.15 2.56
CA GLU A 119 14.42 -18.40 2.12
C GLU A 119 14.03 -17.00 1.63
N ALA A 120 14.92 -16.05 1.87
CA ALA A 120 14.78 -14.68 1.40
C ALA A 120 15.63 -14.41 0.16
N GLY A 121 15.12 -13.58 -0.76
CA GLY A 121 15.81 -13.14 -1.97
C GLY A 121 14.94 -13.20 -3.21
N HIS A 122 15.46 -12.69 -4.30
CA HIS A 122 14.79 -12.71 -5.60
C HIS A 122 14.47 -14.15 -6.04
N GLY A 123 13.21 -14.42 -6.37
CA GLY A 123 12.75 -15.77 -6.75
C GLY A 123 12.61 -16.76 -5.59
N LYS A 124 12.77 -16.30 -4.36
CA LYS A 124 12.55 -17.07 -3.13
C LYS A 124 11.17 -16.80 -2.54
N GLN A 125 10.89 -17.41 -1.37
CA GLN A 125 9.60 -17.26 -0.68
C GLN A 125 9.38 -15.86 -0.12
N PHE A 126 10.45 -15.18 0.33
CA PHE A 126 10.39 -13.79 0.76
C PHE A 126 11.16 -12.90 -0.19
N TYR A 127 10.54 -11.81 -0.58
CA TYR A 127 11.17 -10.83 -1.46
C TYR A 127 10.77 -9.41 -1.05
N ASN A 128 11.76 -8.60 -0.68
CA ASN A 128 11.57 -7.17 -0.41
C ASN A 128 11.55 -6.43 -1.73
N ALA A 129 10.39 -5.91 -2.12
CA ALA A 129 10.13 -5.19 -3.36
C ALA A 129 9.97 -3.68 -3.15
N SER A 130 10.30 -3.15 -1.98
CA SER A 130 10.05 -1.75 -1.62
C SER A 130 10.64 -0.74 -2.62
N ASP A 131 11.83 -1.03 -3.17
CA ASP A 131 12.46 -0.15 -4.16
C ASP A 131 11.90 -0.32 -5.59
N GLU A 132 11.01 -1.27 -5.81
CA GLU A 132 10.46 -1.61 -7.14
C GLU A 132 9.00 -1.17 -7.32
N ILE A 133 8.36 -0.71 -6.24
CA ILE A 133 6.93 -0.35 -6.22
C ILE A 133 6.78 1.13 -5.93
N CYS A 134 6.00 1.80 -6.76
CA CYS A 134 5.46 3.13 -6.51
C CYS A 134 4.05 2.98 -5.93
N GLN A 135 3.80 3.61 -4.80
CA GLN A 135 2.51 3.62 -4.12
C GLN A 135 1.95 5.05 -4.08
N LEU A 136 0.78 5.25 -4.69
CA LEU A 136 0.05 6.52 -4.63
C LEU A 136 -1.25 6.34 -3.86
N ALA A 137 -1.52 7.24 -2.92
CA ALA A 137 -2.79 7.29 -2.20
C ALA A 137 -3.67 8.42 -2.76
N ILE A 138 -4.86 8.09 -3.21
CA ILE A 138 -5.87 9.05 -3.69
C ILE A 138 -7.01 9.00 -2.69
N GLN A 139 -7.15 10.06 -1.90
CA GLN A 139 -8.00 10.07 -0.71
C GLN A 139 -9.00 11.22 -0.74
N GLY A 140 -10.21 10.98 -0.26
CA GLY A 140 -11.29 11.94 -0.17
C GLY A 140 -12.59 11.44 -0.79
N PRO A 141 -13.72 12.11 -0.54
CA PRO A 141 -15.05 11.66 -0.97
C PRO A 141 -15.23 11.56 -2.50
N ASN A 142 -14.43 12.29 -3.27
CA ASN A 142 -14.48 12.25 -4.74
C ASN A 142 -13.30 11.42 -5.34
N ALA A 143 -12.43 10.83 -4.54
CA ALA A 143 -11.26 10.10 -5.02
C ALA A 143 -11.64 8.97 -5.99
N MET A 144 -12.59 8.12 -5.62
CA MET A 144 -12.99 6.97 -6.44
C MET A 144 -13.61 7.36 -7.77
N LYS A 145 -14.33 8.49 -7.86
CA LYS A 145 -14.85 9.03 -9.12
C LYS A 145 -13.74 9.45 -10.08
N ILE A 146 -12.65 10.00 -9.54
CA ILE A 146 -11.48 10.37 -10.35
C ILE A 146 -10.79 9.11 -10.87
N VAL A 147 -10.53 8.16 -9.98
CA VAL A 147 -9.85 6.90 -10.29
C VAL A 147 -10.66 6.06 -11.28
N GLN A 148 -12.00 6.02 -11.16
CA GLN A 148 -12.86 5.30 -12.08
C GLN A 148 -12.66 5.74 -13.54
N LYS A 149 -12.38 7.00 -13.80
CA LYS A 149 -12.11 7.51 -15.16
C LYS A 149 -10.85 6.93 -15.79
N LEU A 150 -9.96 6.41 -14.98
CA LEU A 150 -8.70 5.79 -15.40
C LEU A 150 -8.77 4.26 -15.47
N CYS A 151 -9.88 3.68 -15.04
CA CYS A 151 -10.13 2.25 -15.03
C CYS A 151 -11.19 1.86 -16.07
N THR A 152 -11.01 0.70 -16.70
CA THR A 152 -12.01 0.11 -17.60
C THR A 152 -13.04 -0.73 -16.85
N GLU A 153 -12.66 -1.23 -15.67
CA GLU A 153 -13.53 -2.00 -14.79
C GLU A 153 -14.20 -1.09 -13.74
N PRO A 154 -15.39 -1.45 -13.24
CA PRO A 154 -16.01 -0.71 -12.14
C PRO A 154 -15.20 -0.88 -10.84
N VAL A 155 -14.85 0.26 -10.22
CA VAL A 155 -14.08 0.31 -8.97
C VAL A 155 -14.74 1.18 -7.89
N GLU A 156 -15.75 2.00 -8.23
CA GLU A 156 -16.39 2.92 -7.27
C GLU A 156 -17.06 2.21 -6.10
N ASP A 157 -17.64 1.02 -6.35
CA ASP A 157 -18.40 0.25 -5.37
C ASP A 157 -17.57 -0.86 -4.69
N MET A 158 -16.23 -0.82 -4.81
CA MET A 158 -15.37 -1.78 -4.11
C MET A 158 -15.48 -1.61 -2.60
N GLU A 159 -15.50 -2.74 -1.88
CA GLU A 159 -15.60 -2.77 -0.44
C GLU A 159 -14.30 -2.30 0.24
N TYR A 160 -14.44 -1.67 1.42
CA TYR A 160 -13.30 -1.29 2.25
C TYR A 160 -12.46 -2.51 2.66
N TYR A 161 -11.14 -2.37 2.60
CA TYR A 161 -10.17 -3.46 2.81
C TYR A 161 -10.32 -4.61 1.80
N THR A 162 -10.61 -4.25 0.54
CA THR A 162 -10.46 -5.16 -0.62
C THR A 162 -9.58 -4.52 -1.67
N PHE A 163 -9.03 -5.33 -2.57
CA PHE A 163 -8.25 -4.87 -3.70
C PHE A 163 -8.54 -5.67 -4.96
N LYS A 164 -8.17 -5.11 -6.10
CA LYS A 164 -8.18 -5.77 -7.42
C LYS A 164 -6.86 -5.56 -8.12
N LYS A 165 -6.46 -6.55 -8.92
CA LYS A 165 -5.43 -6.39 -9.94
C LYS A 165 -6.11 -6.01 -11.24
N LEU A 166 -5.80 -4.83 -11.75
CA LEU A 166 -6.42 -4.29 -12.96
C LEU A 166 -5.51 -3.25 -13.62
N LYS A 167 -5.93 -2.70 -14.75
CA LYS A 167 -5.20 -1.58 -15.37
C LYS A 167 -5.79 -0.24 -14.92
N VAL A 168 -4.91 0.63 -14.40
CA VAL A 168 -5.22 2.03 -14.12
C VAL A 168 -4.42 2.91 -15.10
N ALA A 169 -5.05 3.72 -15.89
CA ALA A 169 -4.42 4.51 -16.96
C ALA A 169 -3.58 3.65 -17.94
N GLY A 170 -4.00 2.40 -18.17
CA GLY A 170 -3.27 1.45 -19.01
C GLY A 170 -2.00 0.87 -18.39
N VAL A 171 -1.79 1.05 -17.08
CA VAL A 171 -0.69 0.47 -16.29
C VAL A 171 -1.22 -0.68 -15.45
N ASP A 172 -0.47 -1.77 -15.35
CA ASP A 172 -0.81 -2.89 -14.46
C ASP A 172 -0.65 -2.44 -13.00
N ALA A 173 -1.71 -2.59 -12.22
CA ALA A 173 -1.79 -2.06 -10.87
C ALA A 173 -2.49 -3.02 -9.90
N ILE A 174 -2.18 -2.87 -8.62
CA ILE A 174 -3.04 -3.29 -7.52
C ILE A 174 -3.76 -2.02 -7.05
N LEU A 175 -5.09 -1.99 -7.18
CA LEU A 175 -5.93 -0.92 -6.64
C LEU A 175 -6.63 -1.44 -5.38
N SER A 176 -6.39 -0.77 -4.27
CA SER A 176 -6.84 -1.18 -2.94
C SER A 176 -7.70 -0.11 -2.29
N ILE A 177 -8.84 -0.50 -1.72
CA ILE A 177 -9.69 0.40 -0.93
C ILE A 177 -9.15 0.46 0.49
N THR A 178 -7.99 1.07 0.61
CA THR A 178 -7.23 1.33 1.83
C THR A 178 -6.81 2.79 1.88
N GLY A 179 -6.22 3.20 2.99
CA GLY A 179 -5.73 4.55 3.23
C GLY A 179 -5.81 4.92 4.71
N TYR A 180 -5.16 6.02 5.08
CA TYR A 180 -5.00 6.45 6.48
C TYR A 180 -5.59 7.83 6.77
N THR A 181 -6.60 8.25 6.00
CA THR A 181 -7.20 9.59 6.11
C THR A 181 -8.58 9.59 6.78
N GLY A 182 -9.27 8.45 6.78
CA GLY A 182 -10.67 8.35 7.20
C GLY A 182 -11.63 9.15 6.29
N ALA A 183 -11.19 9.56 5.09
CA ALA A 183 -11.98 10.34 4.14
C ALA A 183 -12.51 9.50 2.96
N GLY A 184 -12.18 8.20 2.93
CA GLY A 184 -12.41 7.33 1.79
C GLY A 184 -11.34 7.49 0.72
N GLY A 185 -11.40 6.67 -0.31
CA GLY A 185 -10.43 6.65 -1.40
C GLY A 185 -9.74 5.30 -1.54
N CYS A 186 -8.60 5.32 -2.20
CA CYS A 186 -7.82 4.11 -2.49
C CYS A 186 -6.31 4.37 -2.45
N GLU A 187 -5.57 3.28 -2.49
CA GLU A 187 -4.13 3.24 -2.75
C GLU A 187 -3.88 2.44 -4.03
N ILE A 188 -2.93 2.87 -4.84
CA ILE A 188 -2.59 2.25 -6.12
C ILE A 188 -1.11 1.93 -6.11
N TYR A 189 -0.80 0.65 -6.29
CA TYR A 189 0.56 0.11 -6.36
C TYR A 189 0.87 -0.25 -7.80
N VAL A 190 1.97 0.26 -8.33
CA VAL A 190 2.47 0.01 -9.68
C VAL A 190 3.96 -0.26 -9.66
N ALA A 191 4.51 -0.81 -10.74
CA ALA A 191 5.96 -0.86 -10.91
C ALA A 191 6.53 0.57 -10.85
N ASN A 192 7.70 0.73 -10.23
CA ASN A 192 8.30 2.05 -10.01
C ASN A 192 8.48 2.84 -11.32
N GLU A 193 8.82 2.16 -12.41
CA GLU A 193 8.94 2.73 -13.77
C GLU A 193 7.64 3.30 -14.34
N ASP A 194 6.49 2.85 -13.85
CA ASP A 194 5.16 3.31 -14.27
C ASP A 194 4.60 4.44 -13.38
N GLY A 195 5.25 4.73 -12.27
CA GLY A 195 4.77 5.70 -11.27
C GLY A 195 4.55 7.10 -11.86
N GLU A 196 5.49 7.61 -12.65
CA GLU A 196 5.36 8.92 -13.29
C GLU A 196 4.20 8.96 -14.30
N LYS A 197 3.98 7.88 -15.04
CA LYS A 197 2.88 7.77 -16.00
C LYS A 197 1.53 7.79 -15.28
N LEU A 198 1.41 7.03 -14.18
CA LEU A 198 0.21 7.00 -13.36
C LEU A 198 -0.06 8.36 -12.73
N TRP A 199 0.96 9.01 -12.14
CA TRP A 199 0.85 10.35 -11.56
C TRP A 199 0.33 11.38 -12.55
N LYS A 200 0.91 11.42 -13.78
CA LYS A 200 0.48 12.33 -14.83
C LYS A 200 -0.97 12.11 -15.25
N ALA A 201 -1.39 10.85 -15.36
CA ALA A 201 -2.77 10.51 -15.73
C ALA A 201 -3.77 10.92 -14.62
N LEU A 202 -3.43 10.62 -13.36
CA LEU A 202 -4.22 11.06 -12.19
C LEU A 202 -4.34 12.58 -12.15
N TRP A 203 -3.25 13.30 -12.39
CA TRP A 203 -3.26 14.76 -12.40
C TRP A 203 -4.08 15.33 -13.56
N GLN A 204 -3.95 14.75 -14.76
CA GLN A 204 -4.68 15.21 -15.95
C GLN A 204 -6.19 15.12 -15.78
N GLU A 205 -6.69 14.04 -15.17
CA GLU A 205 -8.13 13.87 -14.93
C GLU A 205 -8.56 14.52 -13.60
N GLY A 206 -7.80 14.34 -12.56
CA GLY A 206 -8.15 14.79 -11.22
C GLY A 206 -8.13 16.31 -11.05
N SER A 207 -7.21 17.03 -11.73
CA SER A 207 -7.16 18.49 -11.64
C SER A 207 -8.44 19.17 -12.12
N LYS A 208 -9.13 18.58 -13.11
CA LYS A 208 -10.44 19.03 -13.60
C LYS A 208 -11.55 18.91 -12.54
N GLU A 209 -11.37 17.96 -11.62
CA GLU A 209 -12.28 17.67 -10.50
C GLU A 209 -11.79 18.29 -9.17
N GLY A 210 -10.76 19.13 -9.23
CA GLY A 210 -10.22 19.80 -8.07
C GLY A 210 -9.31 18.95 -7.17
N LEU A 211 -8.71 17.87 -7.71
CA LEU A 211 -7.67 17.10 -7.01
C LEU A 211 -6.50 18.01 -6.61
N LYS A 212 -6.01 17.86 -5.40
CA LYS A 212 -4.85 18.59 -4.88
C LYS A 212 -3.68 17.67 -4.62
N ASN A 213 -2.47 18.18 -4.79
CA ASN A 213 -1.26 17.54 -4.25
C ASN A 213 -1.25 17.75 -2.74
N ILE A 214 -0.95 16.69 -2.00
CA ILE A 214 -0.92 16.68 -0.54
C ILE A 214 0.48 16.21 -0.09
N GLY A 215 1.05 16.92 0.89
CA GLY A 215 2.32 16.57 1.52
C GLY A 215 2.16 15.75 2.80
#